data_f5a9e13d68b3eaf279925655768204b2
#
_entry.id   f5a9e13d68b3eaf279925655768204b2
#
_cell.length_a   1.000
_cell.length_b   1.000
_cell.length_c   1.000
_cell.angle_alpha   90.00
_cell.angle_beta   90.00
_cell.angle_gamma   90.00
#
_symmetry.space_group_name_H-M   'P 1'
#
loop_
_entity.id
_entity.type
_entity.pdbx_description
1 polymer ?
#
loop_
_entity_poly.entity_id
_entity_poly.type
_entity_poly.pdbx_seq_one_letter_code
_entity_poly.pdbx_strand_id
1 'polypeptide(L)'
;MPGVVFLVIAPGLKPGIDFTGGSSTTLEFVSDVEQDNLRSELTSYGYPDAIVQKMGNNSFFVRTKELQEEKKELLVNRLKDRLSPDGVTVLAFDLVSPVVATETVVNAMWAVIAAAVGIFLYVWWAFRNVPSPLRYGTAAIVALLHDALVVIGVFAALGFIFDVEVNTMFLIALLTIIGYSVNDTIVVFDRLRENVLNYPNRTLKENANLSISQSLGRSLNTSLTLFFTLLALLLFGGQTLKNFLWVLIIGVGVGTYSSIAIATPLLLVWEEGDLGRIFKGRNKLSTS
;
A
#
# COMPACT_ATOMS: atom_id res chain seq x y z
N MET A 1 15.53 5.91 -1.37
CA MET A 1 14.18 5.35 -1.53
C MET A 1 14.08 4.65 -2.89
N PRO A 2 14.38 3.36 -2.99
CA PRO A 2 14.35 2.65 -4.29
C PRO A 2 12.94 2.62 -4.89
N GLY A 3 11.87 2.58 -4.09
CA GLY A 3 10.49 2.56 -4.58
C GLY A 3 10.06 3.77 -5.40
N VAL A 4 10.59 4.98 -5.09
CA VAL A 4 10.31 6.19 -5.88
C VAL A 4 10.94 6.10 -7.28
N VAL A 5 12.07 5.40 -7.40
CA VAL A 5 12.72 5.15 -8.69
C VAL A 5 11.80 4.30 -9.58
N PHE A 6 11.16 3.27 -9.03
CA PHE A 6 10.22 2.43 -9.77
C PHE A 6 8.91 3.15 -10.14
N LEU A 7 8.49 4.18 -9.38
CA LEU A 7 7.36 5.01 -9.74
C LEU A 7 7.65 5.94 -10.93
N VAL A 8 8.92 6.33 -11.12
CA VAL A 8 9.33 7.31 -12.15
C VAL A 8 9.90 6.63 -13.40
N ILE A 9 10.64 5.54 -13.25
CA ILE A 9 11.39 4.89 -14.36
C ILE A 9 10.64 3.68 -14.92
N ALA A 10 9.91 2.94 -14.10
CA ALA A 10 9.07 1.82 -14.54
C ALA A 10 7.67 2.33 -14.92
N PRO A 11 6.83 1.49 -15.59
CA PRO A 11 5.46 1.88 -15.94
C PRO A 11 4.54 2.15 -14.73
N GLY A 12 5.11 2.31 -13.54
CA GLY A 12 4.39 2.62 -12.31
C GLY A 12 3.59 1.45 -11.75
N LEU A 13 2.55 1.77 -11.00
CA LEU A 13 1.57 0.77 -10.56
C LEU A 13 0.80 0.22 -11.76
N LYS A 14 0.52 -1.09 -11.78
CA LYS A 14 -0.40 -1.70 -12.76
C LYS A 14 -1.84 -1.65 -12.22
N PRO A 15 -2.69 -0.74 -12.69
CA PRO A 15 -4.05 -0.64 -12.20
C PRO A 15 -4.90 -1.81 -12.68
N GLY A 16 -5.62 -2.45 -11.77
CA GLY A 16 -6.61 -3.48 -12.05
C GLY A 16 -7.90 -2.92 -12.65
N ILE A 17 -8.89 -3.80 -12.88
CA ILE A 17 -10.19 -3.41 -13.46
C ILE A 17 -10.96 -2.42 -12.60
N ASP A 18 -10.74 -2.41 -11.29
CA ASP A 18 -11.38 -1.48 -10.35
C ASP A 18 -11.05 -0.01 -10.66
N PHE A 19 -9.91 0.24 -11.32
CA PHE A 19 -9.42 1.57 -11.66
C PHE A 19 -9.43 1.89 -13.16
N THR A 20 -9.56 0.87 -14.00
CA THR A 20 -9.53 1.03 -15.46
C THR A 20 -10.84 0.66 -16.15
N GLY A 21 -11.72 -0.02 -15.42
CA GLY A 21 -12.86 -0.72 -16.02
C GLY A 21 -12.42 -2.00 -16.75
N GLY A 22 -13.41 -2.81 -17.12
CA GLY A 22 -13.20 -4.09 -17.78
C GLY A 22 -13.75 -5.26 -16.98
N SER A 23 -13.40 -6.46 -17.37
CA SER A 23 -13.77 -7.69 -16.65
C SER A 23 -12.56 -8.52 -16.30
N SER A 24 -12.64 -9.23 -15.19
CA SER A 24 -11.69 -10.26 -14.78
C SER A 24 -12.40 -11.60 -14.57
N THR A 25 -11.79 -12.67 -15.01
CA THR A 25 -12.31 -14.03 -14.86
C THR A 25 -11.18 -14.92 -14.36
N THR A 26 -11.40 -15.59 -13.24
CA THR A 26 -10.50 -16.65 -12.79
C THR A 26 -11.03 -17.98 -13.26
N LEU A 27 -10.28 -18.66 -14.11
CA LEU A 27 -10.64 -19.95 -14.71
C LEU A 27 -9.75 -21.05 -14.14
N GLU A 28 -10.35 -22.20 -13.87
CA GLU A 28 -9.63 -23.42 -13.54
C GLU A 28 -9.97 -24.49 -14.57
N PHE A 29 -8.93 -25.04 -15.18
CA PHE A 29 -9.03 -26.08 -16.21
C PHE A 29 -8.78 -27.45 -15.58
N VAL A 30 -9.52 -28.48 -16.01
CA VAL A 30 -9.28 -29.85 -15.57
C VAL A 30 -8.07 -30.42 -16.29
N SER A 31 -7.91 -30.13 -17.58
CA SER A 31 -6.75 -30.52 -18.38
C SER A 31 -5.61 -29.52 -18.20
N ASP A 32 -4.37 -29.95 -18.41
CA ASP A 32 -3.20 -29.04 -18.43
C ASP A 32 -3.26 -28.14 -19.66
N VAL A 33 -3.36 -26.83 -19.43
CA VAL A 33 -3.47 -25.80 -20.47
C VAL A 33 -2.24 -24.90 -20.41
N GLU A 34 -1.61 -24.69 -21.56
CA GLU A 34 -0.54 -23.72 -21.70
C GLU A 34 -1.11 -22.29 -21.81
N GLN A 35 -0.42 -21.33 -21.18
CA GLN A 35 -0.82 -19.93 -21.17
C GLN A 35 -0.93 -19.33 -22.58
N ASP A 36 -0.02 -19.72 -23.50
CA ASP A 36 0.00 -19.22 -24.86
C ASP A 36 -1.16 -19.75 -25.70
N ASN A 37 -1.60 -20.98 -25.44
CA ASN A 37 -2.79 -21.55 -26.07
C ASN A 37 -4.06 -20.84 -25.64
N LEU A 38 -4.17 -20.54 -24.33
CA LEU A 38 -5.29 -19.76 -23.79
C LEU A 38 -5.34 -18.33 -24.38
N ARG A 39 -4.16 -17.67 -24.48
CA ARG A 39 -4.04 -16.34 -25.10
C ARG A 39 -4.43 -16.35 -26.58
N SER A 40 -4.01 -17.36 -27.30
CA SER A 40 -4.33 -17.52 -28.73
C SER A 40 -5.82 -17.70 -28.94
N GLU A 41 -6.49 -18.52 -28.11
CA GLU A 41 -7.93 -18.74 -28.21
C GLU A 41 -8.72 -17.47 -27.84
N LEU A 42 -8.31 -16.72 -26.79
CA LEU A 42 -8.91 -15.42 -26.45
C LEU A 42 -8.75 -14.41 -27.59
N THR A 43 -7.60 -14.34 -28.21
CA THR A 43 -7.35 -13.48 -29.39
C THR A 43 -8.27 -13.85 -30.55
N SER A 44 -8.44 -15.15 -30.83
CA SER A 44 -9.33 -15.64 -31.90
C SER A 44 -10.79 -15.28 -31.64
N TYR A 45 -11.19 -15.14 -30.37
CA TYR A 45 -12.54 -14.80 -29.95
C TYR A 45 -12.81 -13.30 -29.89
N GLY A 46 -11.81 -12.46 -30.22
CA GLY A 46 -11.94 -11.00 -30.29
C GLY A 46 -11.41 -10.23 -29.08
N TYR A 47 -10.58 -10.90 -28.24
CA TYR A 47 -9.90 -10.30 -27.09
C TYR A 47 -8.38 -10.32 -27.26
N PRO A 48 -7.80 -9.61 -28.26
CA PRO A 48 -6.35 -9.63 -28.52
C PRO A 48 -5.54 -8.97 -27.39
N ASP A 49 -6.18 -8.04 -26.65
CA ASP A 49 -5.56 -7.31 -25.54
C ASP A 49 -5.77 -8.04 -24.19
N ALA A 50 -6.24 -9.29 -24.20
CA ALA A 50 -6.46 -10.03 -22.96
C ALA A 50 -5.14 -10.25 -22.21
N ILE A 51 -5.14 -9.92 -20.91
CA ILE A 51 -4.03 -10.24 -20.01
C ILE A 51 -4.34 -11.59 -19.39
N VAL A 52 -3.42 -12.55 -19.56
CA VAL A 52 -3.52 -13.88 -19.01
C VAL A 52 -2.37 -14.11 -18.05
N GLN A 53 -2.69 -14.47 -16.80
CA GLN A 53 -1.70 -14.77 -15.76
C GLN A 53 -1.98 -16.16 -15.17
N LYS A 54 -0.93 -16.99 -15.09
CA LYS A 54 -1.04 -18.30 -14.44
C LYS A 54 -0.98 -18.15 -12.93
N MET A 55 -2.02 -18.59 -12.21
CA MET A 55 -2.13 -18.46 -10.75
C MET A 55 -1.82 -19.76 -9.99
N GLY A 56 -1.76 -20.89 -10.68
CA GLY A 56 -1.53 -22.22 -10.10
C GLY A 56 -1.28 -23.23 -11.20
N ASN A 57 -1.39 -24.53 -10.88
CA ASN A 57 -1.08 -25.56 -11.87
C ASN A 57 -2.01 -25.45 -13.11
N ASN A 58 -3.32 -25.25 -12.92
CA ASN A 58 -4.29 -25.18 -14.00
C ASN A 58 -5.25 -24.00 -13.82
N SER A 59 -4.90 -23.01 -13.01
CA SER A 59 -5.72 -21.83 -12.77
C SER A 59 -5.13 -20.61 -13.45
N PHE A 60 -5.97 -19.85 -14.14
CA PHE A 60 -5.59 -18.65 -14.88
C PHE A 60 -6.49 -17.47 -14.51
N PHE A 61 -5.86 -16.34 -14.25
CA PHE A 61 -6.53 -15.06 -14.19
C PHE A 61 -6.52 -14.45 -15.59
N VAL A 62 -7.70 -14.14 -16.10
CA VAL A 62 -7.92 -13.57 -17.43
C VAL A 62 -8.60 -12.22 -17.26
N ARG A 63 -7.94 -11.15 -17.71
CA ARG A 63 -8.51 -9.80 -17.75
C ARG A 63 -8.79 -9.43 -19.20
N THR A 64 -10.02 -8.94 -19.45
CA THR A 64 -10.44 -8.47 -20.76
C THR A 64 -11.02 -7.06 -20.66
N LYS A 65 -11.14 -6.37 -21.81
CA LYS A 65 -12.07 -5.25 -21.93
C LYS A 65 -13.47 -5.77 -21.58
N GLU A 66 -14.45 -4.95 -21.50
CA GLU A 66 -15.79 -5.30 -21.03
C GLU A 66 -16.32 -6.63 -21.61
N LEU A 67 -16.39 -7.68 -20.77
CA LEU A 67 -17.00 -8.96 -21.08
C LEU A 67 -18.32 -9.06 -20.32
N GLN A 68 -19.42 -8.88 -21.01
CA GLN A 68 -20.77 -9.02 -20.44
C GLN A 68 -21.04 -10.46 -20.04
N GLU A 69 -21.94 -10.66 -19.07
CA GLU A 69 -22.20 -11.99 -18.49
C GLU A 69 -22.68 -13.03 -19.51
N GLU A 70 -23.50 -12.61 -20.47
CA GLU A 70 -23.97 -13.47 -21.55
C GLU A 70 -22.82 -13.96 -22.45
N LYS A 71 -21.87 -13.10 -22.75
CA LYS A 71 -20.68 -13.45 -23.54
C LYS A 71 -19.68 -14.29 -22.75
N LYS A 72 -19.66 -14.17 -21.42
CA LYS A 72 -18.82 -14.99 -20.53
C LYS A 72 -19.16 -16.47 -20.69
N GLU A 73 -20.44 -16.83 -20.64
CA GLU A 73 -20.86 -18.23 -20.79
C GLU A 73 -20.46 -18.80 -22.14
N LEU A 74 -20.64 -18.02 -23.22
CA LEU A 74 -20.21 -18.45 -24.57
C LEU A 74 -18.69 -18.64 -24.64
N LEU A 75 -17.93 -17.74 -24.03
CA LEU A 75 -16.47 -17.84 -23.98
C LEU A 75 -16.04 -19.08 -23.20
N VAL A 76 -16.60 -19.32 -22.01
CA VAL A 76 -16.26 -20.46 -21.17
C VAL A 76 -16.59 -21.78 -21.88
N ASN A 77 -17.74 -21.89 -22.55
CA ASN A 77 -18.10 -23.07 -23.32
C ASN A 77 -17.11 -23.32 -24.48
N ARG A 78 -16.71 -22.27 -25.18
CA ARG A 78 -15.72 -22.38 -26.24
C ARG A 78 -14.33 -22.78 -25.72
N LEU A 79 -13.88 -22.21 -24.60
CA LEU A 79 -12.61 -22.59 -23.97
C LEU A 79 -12.64 -24.05 -23.50
N LYS A 80 -13.78 -24.51 -22.99
CA LYS A 80 -14.01 -25.91 -22.66
C LYS A 80 -13.85 -26.80 -23.90
N ASP A 81 -14.54 -26.51 -24.98
CA ASP A 81 -14.52 -27.34 -26.19
C ASP A 81 -13.14 -27.39 -26.86
N ARG A 82 -12.35 -26.31 -26.76
CA ARG A 82 -11.08 -26.15 -27.47
C ARG A 82 -9.87 -26.55 -26.63
N LEU A 83 -9.85 -26.23 -25.34
CA LEU A 83 -8.65 -26.34 -24.49
C LEU A 83 -8.78 -27.42 -23.41
N SER A 84 -9.99 -27.66 -22.89
CA SER A 84 -10.21 -28.62 -21.80
C SER A 84 -11.60 -29.24 -21.91
N PRO A 85 -11.80 -30.23 -22.80
CA PRO A 85 -13.08 -30.93 -22.95
C PRO A 85 -13.57 -31.56 -21.64
N ASP A 86 -12.64 -31.91 -20.73
CA ASP A 86 -12.95 -32.49 -19.42
C ASP A 86 -13.60 -31.51 -18.47
N GLY A 87 -13.45 -30.19 -18.67
CA GLY A 87 -14.14 -29.16 -17.93
C GLY A 87 -13.32 -27.88 -17.71
N VAL A 88 -14.06 -26.79 -17.55
CA VAL A 88 -13.58 -25.46 -17.13
C VAL A 88 -14.50 -24.94 -16.06
N THR A 89 -13.95 -24.53 -14.93
CA THR A 89 -14.69 -23.94 -13.83
C THR A 89 -14.36 -22.47 -13.69
N VAL A 90 -15.38 -21.62 -13.59
CA VAL A 90 -15.20 -20.18 -13.26
C VAL A 90 -15.15 -20.07 -11.75
N LEU A 91 -13.97 -19.75 -11.21
CA LEU A 91 -13.77 -19.55 -9.77
C LEU A 91 -14.22 -18.17 -9.30
N ALA A 92 -14.02 -17.15 -10.14
CA ALA A 92 -14.43 -15.77 -9.87
C ALA A 92 -14.69 -15.03 -11.18
N PHE A 93 -15.66 -14.12 -11.16
CA PHE A 93 -15.93 -13.20 -12.26
C PHE A 93 -16.31 -11.83 -11.70
N ASP A 94 -15.58 -10.81 -12.12
CA ASP A 94 -15.83 -9.43 -11.75
C ASP A 94 -15.95 -8.58 -13.02
N LEU A 95 -16.92 -7.66 -13.02
CA LEU A 95 -17.17 -6.71 -14.09
C LEU A 95 -17.27 -5.30 -13.49
N VAL A 96 -16.44 -4.42 -13.96
CA VAL A 96 -16.42 -3.02 -13.52
C VAL A 96 -16.62 -2.10 -14.71
N SER A 97 -17.67 -1.30 -14.69
CA SER A 97 -17.88 -0.31 -15.75
C SER A 97 -16.85 0.83 -15.66
N PRO A 98 -16.48 1.48 -16.79
CA PRO A 98 -15.53 2.59 -16.78
C PRO A 98 -15.97 3.77 -15.89
N VAL A 99 -17.28 3.98 -15.73
CA VAL A 99 -17.83 5.03 -14.85
C VAL A 99 -17.52 4.71 -13.40
N VAL A 100 -17.82 3.49 -12.94
CA VAL A 100 -17.53 3.04 -11.58
C VAL A 100 -16.02 3.07 -11.30
N ALA A 101 -15.20 2.66 -12.26
CA ALA A 101 -13.75 2.72 -12.13
C ALA A 101 -13.25 4.15 -11.89
N THR A 102 -13.75 5.12 -12.66
CA THR A 102 -13.39 6.54 -12.52
C THR A 102 -13.85 7.10 -11.16
N GLU A 103 -15.06 6.77 -10.73
CA GLU A 103 -15.58 7.17 -9.41
C GLU A 103 -14.75 6.58 -8.28
N THR A 104 -14.31 5.32 -8.42
CA THR A 104 -13.45 4.65 -7.43
C THR A 104 -12.13 5.39 -7.26
N VAL A 105 -11.47 5.79 -8.36
CA VAL A 105 -10.22 6.58 -8.29
C VAL A 105 -10.43 7.91 -7.59
N VAL A 106 -11.47 8.65 -7.96
CA VAL A 106 -11.76 9.98 -7.37
C VAL A 106 -12.07 9.83 -5.87
N ASN A 107 -12.92 8.87 -5.50
CA ASN A 107 -13.28 8.63 -4.11
C ASN A 107 -12.07 8.17 -3.29
N ALA A 108 -11.19 7.37 -3.87
CA ALA A 108 -9.93 6.96 -3.25
C ALA A 108 -9.03 8.16 -2.91
N MET A 109 -8.88 9.10 -3.85
CA MET A 109 -8.11 10.32 -3.62
C MET A 109 -8.70 11.16 -2.48
N TRP A 110 -10.02 11.34 -2.48
CA TRP A 110 -10.70 12.08 -1.41
C TRP A 110 -10.59 11.37 -0.06
N ALA A 111 -10.66 10.05 -0.02
CA ALA A 111 -10.47 9.28 1.21
C ALA A 111 -9.08 9.46 1.82
N VAL A 112 -8.02 9.43 0.99
CA VAL A 112 -6.63 9.66 1.44
C VAL A 112 -6.46 11.10 1.95
N ILE A 113 -6.98 12.10 1.23
CA ILE A 113 -6.91 13.50 1.65
C ILE A 113 -7.67 13.71 2.96
N ALA A 114 -8.90 13.19 3.08
CA ALA A 114 -9.70 13.30 4.28
C ALA A 114 -9.03 12.63 5.48
N ALA A 115 -8.43 11.44 5.30
CA ALA A 115 -7.66 10.76 6.33
C ALA A 115 -6.45 11.60 6.77
N ALA A 116 -5.66 12.13 5.83
CA ALA A 116 -4.50 12.96 6.14
C ALA A 116 -4.89 14.23 6.92
N VAL A 117 -5.94 14.93 6.47
CA VAL A 117 -6.46 16.14 7.17
C VAL A 117 -6.98 15.78 8.54
N GLY A 118 -7.77 14.72 8.67
CA GLY A 118 -8.30 14.27 9.97
C GLY A 118 -7.20 13.93 10.96
N ILE A 119 -6.19 13.18 10.50
CA ILE A 119 -5.00 12.81 11.29
C ILE A 119 -4.23 14.07 11.73
N PHE A 120 -3.97 14.98 10.79
CA PHE A 120 -3.26 16.24 11.10
C PHE A 120 -4.00 17.04 12.18
N LEU A 121 -5.29 17.23 12.02
CA LEU A 121 -6.13 17.98 12.98
C LEU A 121 -6.17 17.29 14.34
N TYR A 122 -6.29 15.96 14.35
CA TYR A 122 -6.28 15.17 15.57
C TYR A 122 -4.95 15.30 16.33
N VAL A 123 -3.82 15.10 15.63
CA VAL A 123 -2.50 15.23 16.26
C VAL A 123 -2.25 16.65 16.73
N TRP A 124 -2.56 17.66 15.93
CA TRP A 124 -2.46 19.05 16.33
C TRP A 124 -3.27 19.35 17.60
N TRP A 125 -4.51 18.88 17.67
CA TRP A 125 -5.36 19.07 18.85
C TRP A 125 -4.85 18.27 20.06
N ALA A 126 -4.43 17.03 19.91
CA ALA A 126 -3.93 16.17 20.98
C ALA A 126 -2.66 16.73 21.61
N PHE A 127 -1.81 17.37 20.82
CA PHE A 127 -0.54 17.95 21.26
C PHE A 127 -0.58 19.46 21.51
N ARG A 128 -1.75 20.07 21.61
CA ARG A 128 -1.90 21.53 21.83
C ARG A 128 -1.18 22.10 23.05
N ASN A 129 -0.90 21.28 24.05
CA ASN A 129 -0.25 21.68 25.32
C ASN A 129 1.29 21.59 25.27
N VAL A 130 1.87 21.22 24.12
CA VAL A 130 3.31 21.15 23.92
C VAL A 130 3.76 22.34 23.05
N PRO A 131 4.98 22.86 23.23
CA PRO A 131 5.50 23.86 22.32
C PRO A 131 5.41 23.40 20.86
N SER A 132 4.97 24.30 19.97
CA SER A 132 4.92 24.06 18.52
C SER A 132 4.09 22.84 18.06
N PRO A 133 2.81 22.69 18.46
CA PRO A 133 1.99 21.50 18.18
C PRO A 133 1.81 21.20 16.67
N LEU A 134 1.90 22.22 15.81
CA LEU A 134 1.86 22.05 14.35
C LEU A 134 3.03 21.21 13.83
N ARG A 135 4.19 21.24 14.47
CA ARG A 135 5.37 20.46 14.06
C ARG A 135 5.16 18.97 14.30
N TYR A 136 4.47 18.59 15.37
CA TYR A 136 4.08 17.20 15.64
C TYR A 136 3.12 16.68 14.57
N GLY A 137 2.10 17.46 14.22
CA GLY A 137 1.15 17.10 13.17
C GLY A 137 1.83 16.94 11.81
N THR A 138 2.68 17.89 11.43
CA THR A 138 3.40 17.81 10.14
C THR A 138 4.41 16.68 10.11
N ALA A 139 5.14 16.40 11.19
CA ALA A 139 6.08 15.29 11.27
C ALA A 139 5.34 13.94 11.12
N ALA A 140 4.17 13.80 11.75
CA ALA A 140 3.31 12.62 11.60
C ALA A 140 2.85 12.44 10.14
N ILE A 141 2.39 13.52 9.47
CA ILE A 141 1.97 13.44 8.06
C ILE A 141 3.13 13.11 7.12
N VAL A 142 4.32 13.66 7.35
CA VAL A 142 5.49 13.32 6.52
C VAL A 142 5.89 11.85 6.69
N ALA A 143 5.87 11.32 7.92
CA ALA A 143 6.11 9.90 8.17
C ALA A 143 5.05 9.02 7.47
N LEU A 144 3.79 9.40 7.54
CA LEU A 144 2.68 8.71 6.88
C LEU A 144 2.83 8.71 5.35
N LEU A 145 3.19 9.84 4.75
CA LEU A 145 3.48 9.92 3.32
C LEU A 145 4.67 9.05 2.93
N HIS A 146 5.71 9.02 3.76
CA HIS A 146 6.85 8.13 3.58
C HIS A 146 6.39 6.66 3.54
N ASP A 147 5.56 6.23 4.49
CA ASP A 147 5.09 4.84 4.58
C ASP A 147 4.24 4.45 3.38
N ALA A 148 3.30 5.32 3.00
CA ALA A 148 2.50 5.13 1.81
C ALA A 148 3.37 5.03 0.54
N LEU A 149 4.36 5.92 0.38
CA LEU A 149 5.29 5.90 -0.76
C LEU A 149 6.15 4.64 -0.80
N VAL A 150 6.59 4.12 0.34
CA VAL A 150 7.36 2.87 0.39
C VAL A 150 6.48 1.70 -0.07
N VAL A 151 5.26 1.57 0.46
CA VAL A 151 4.32 0.51 0.08
C VAL A 151 3.97 0.59 -1.41
N ILE A 152 3.60 1.77 -1.90
CA ILE A 152 3.30 2.02 -3.32
C ILE A 152 4.52 1.67 -4.19
N GLY A 153 5.71 2.06 -3.77
CA GLY A 153 6.96 1.78 -4.49
C GLY A 153 7.31 0.29 -4.55
N VAL A 154 7.06 -0.46 -3.47
CA VAL A 154 7.24 -1.92 -3.47
C VAL A 154 6.24 -2.57 -4.43
N PHE A 155 4.98 -2.15 -4.42
CA PHE A 155 3.96 -2.70 -5.33
C PHE A 155 4.19 -2.31 -6.78
N ALA A 156 4.74 -1.12 -7.06
CA ALA A 156 5.20 -0.77 -8.41
C ALA A 156 6.31 -1.70 -8.90
N ALA A 157 7.28 -2.04 -8.04
CA ALA A 157 8.32 -3.00 -8.35
C ALA A 157 7.76 -4.42 -8.57
N LEU A 158 6.84 -4.87 -7.70
CA LEU A 158 6.17 -6.17 -7.87
C LEU A 158 5.31 -6.21 -9.15
N GLY A 159 4.64 -5.11 -9.50
CA GLY A 159 3.91 -4.98 -10.76
C GLY A 159 4.81 -5.08 -11.99
N PHE A 160 6.03 -4.53 -11.91
CA PHE A 160 7.00 -4.62 -13.00
C PHE A 160 7.59 -6.03 -13.15
N ILE A 161 7.92 -6.71 -12.03
CA ILE A 161 8.65 -8.00 -12.06
C ILE A 161 7.68 -9.19 -12.21
N PHE A 162 6.54 -9.13 -11.51
CA PHE A 162 5.60 -10.26 -11.36
C PHE A 162 4.20 -9.98 -11.92
N ASP A 163 4.01 -8.87 -12.62
CA ASP A 163 2.71 -8.46 -13.16
C ASP A 163 1.59 -8.30 -12.10
N VAL A 164 1.97 -7.99 -10.85
CA VAL A 164 1.00 -7.78 -9.76
C VAL A 164 0.19 -6.52 -10.02
N GLU A 165 -1.12 -6.66 -10.11
CA GLU A 165 -2.05 -5.55 -10.26
C GLU A 165 -2.50 -5.00 -8.89
N VAL A 166 -2.73 -3.69 -8.85
CA VAL A 166 -3.36 -3.02 -7.70
C VAL A 166 -4.86 -2.90 -7.95
N ASN A 167 -5.66 -3.19 -6.93
CA ASN A 167 -7.11 -3.18 -6.96
C ASN A 167 -7.67 -2.41 -5.74
N THR A 168 -8.99 -2.40 -5.58
CA THR A 168 -9.63 -1.75 -4.43
C THR A 168 -9.16 -2.32 -3.08
N MET A 169 -8.84 -3.62 -3.01
CA MET A 169 -8.28 -4.22 -1.79
C MET A 169 -6.91 -3.64 -1.43
N PHE A 170 -6.06 -3.34 -2.42
CA PHE A 170 -4.80 -2.62 -2.20
C PHE A 170 -5.05 -1.25 -1.56
N LEU A 171 -6.04 -0.50 -2.05
CA LEU A 171 -6.39 0.80 -1.51
C LEU A 171 -6.90 0.72 -0.06
N ILE A 172 -7.78 -0.25 0.23
CA ILE A 172 -8.28 -0.51 1.59
C ILE A 172 -7.12 -0.84 2.53
N ALA A 173 -6.19 -1.69 2.10
CA ALA A 173 -5.00 -2.01 2.87
C ALA A 173 -4.11 -0.77 3.11
N LEU A 174 -3.90 0.06 2.07
CA LEU A 174 -3.11 1.29 2.19
C LEU A 174 -3.71 2.26 3.22
N LEU A 175 -5.03 2.48 3.18
CA LEU A 175 -5.74 3.32 4.16
C LEU A 175 -5.65 2.71 5.58
N THR A 176 -5.71 1.39 5.69
CA THR A 176 -5.56 0.68 6.97
C THR A 176 -4.15 0.88 7.54
N ILE A 177 -3.11 0.80 6.71
CA ILE A 177 -1.71 1.03 7.13
C ILE A 177 -1.52 2.48 7.57
N ILE A 178 -2.11 3.44 6.87
CA ILE A 178 -2.09 4.85 7.25
C ILE A 178 -2.60 5.02 8.67
N GLY A 179 -3.74 4.42 9.01
CA GLY A 179 -4.30 4.47 10.37
C GLY A 179 -3.40 3.76 11.40
N TYR A 180 -2.85 2.60 11.05
CA TYR A 180 -1.96 1.83 11.91
C TYR A 180 -0.65 2.58 12.21
N SER A 181 0.04 3.07 11.18
CA SER A 181 1.31 3.81 11.32
C SER A 181 1.18 5.05 12.19
N VAL A 182 0.10 5.81 12.01
CA VAL A 182 -0.17 6.99 12.84
C VAL A 182 -0.36 6.62 14.31
N ASN A 183 -1.05 5.51 14.61
CA ASN A 183 -1.25 5.07 15.98
C ASN A 183 0.10 4.83 16.69
N ASP A 184 1.05 4.19 16.03
CA ASP A 184 2.40 3.96 16.59
C ASP A 184 3.18 5.27 16.77
N THR A 185 3.10 6.18 15.79
CA THR A 185 3.70 7.53 15.88
C THR A 185 3.14 8.32 17.07
N ILE A 186 1.82 8.26 17.30
CA ILE A 186 1.17 8.92 18.43
C ILE A 186 1.68 8.37 19.78
N VAL A 187 1.89 7.06 19.88
CA VAL A 187 2.43 6.44 21.11
C VAL A 187 3.82 6.98 21.45
N VAL A 188 4.72 7.09 20.45
CA VAL A 188 6.05 7.66 20.64
C VAL A 188 5.99 9.15 21.00
N PHE A 189 5.15 9.91 20.29
CA PHE A 189 5.00 11.35 20.53
C PHE A 189 4.35 11.66 21.88
N ASP A 190 3.38 10.87 22.34
CA ASP A 190 2.76 11.05 23.65
C ASP A 190 3.79 10.80 24.76
N ARG A 191 4.63 9.80 24.60
CA ARG A 191 5.74 9.56 25.52
C ARG A 191 6.77 10.68 25.49
N LEU A 192 7.05 11.24 24.32
CA LEU A 192 7.93 12.40 24.18
C LEU A 192 7.33 13.62 24.90
N ARG A 193 6.03 13.87 24.72
CA ARG A 193 5.32 14.94 25.42
C ARG A 193 5.44 14.80 26.95
N GLU A 194 5.20 13.62 27.46
CA GLU A 194 5.31 13.32 28.90
C GLU A 194 6.72 13.58 29.41
N ASN A 195 7.74 13.09 28.71
CA ASN A 195 9.13 13.28 29.11
C ASN A 195 9.60 14.74 29.05
N VAL A 196 9.17 15.51 28.04
CA VAL A 196 9.47 16.95 27.93
C VAL A 196 8.87 17.72 29.12
N LEU A 197 7.66 17.38 29.56
CA LEU A 197 7.00 18.02 30.70
C LEU A 197 7.64 17.61 32.04
N ASN A 198 8.02 16.33 32.18
CA ASN A 198 8.56 15.80 33.44
C ASN A 198 10.08 16.12 33.60
N TYR A 199 10.81 16.31 32.50
CA TYR A 199 12.25 16.58 32.52
C TYR A 199 12.60 17.84 31.72
N PRO A 200 12.16 19.06 32.17
CA PRO A 200 12.34 20.30 31.44
C PRO A 200 13.80 20.73 31.28
N ASN A 201 14.69 20.22 32.15
CA ASN A 201 16.13 20.50 32.09
C ASN A 201 16.91 19.66 31.07
N ARG A 202 16.27 18.66 30.45
CA ARG A 202 16.90 17.85 29.41
C ARG A 202 16.66 18.47 28.04
N THR A 203 17.61 18.25 27.16
CA THR A 203 17.44 18.61 25.74
C THR A 203 16.31 17.80 25.11
N LEU A 204 15.70 18.33 24.05
CA LEU A 204 14.65 17.60 23.32
C LEU A 204 15.18 16.25 22.78
N LYS A 205 16.44 16.22 22.33
CA LYS A 205 17.10 15.00 21.85
C LYS A 205 17.23 13.92 22.94
N GLU A 206 17.59 14.30 24.16
CA GLU A 206 17.67 13.37 25.28
C GLU A 206 16.29 12.83 25.66
N ASN A 207 15.26 13.71 25.69
CA ASN A 207 13.88 13.31 25.93
C ASN A 207 13.34 12.40 24.83
N ALA A 208 13.69 12.64 23.57
CA ALA A 208 13.28 11.80 22.44
C ALA A 208 13.92 10.40 22.51
N ASN A 209 15.22 10.30 22.79
CA ASN A 209 15.91 9.01 22.95
C ASN A 209 15.32 8.21 24.11
N LEU A 210 15.01 8.86 25.22
CA LEU A 210 14.34 8.23 26.37
C LEU A 210 12.95 7.73 25.96
N SER A 211 12.19 8.54 25.24
CA SER A 211 10.82 8.24 24.83
C SER A 211 10.77 7.04 23.85
N ILE A 212 11.68 7.01 22.89
CA ILE A 212 11.82 5.87 21.97
C ILE A 212 12.15 4.61 22.78
N SER A 213 13.14 4.66 23.68
CA SER A 213 13.52 3.50 24.49
C SER A 213 12.36 2.98 25.36
N GLN A 214 11.54 3.87 25.90
CA GLN A 214 10.39 3.52 26.75
C GLN A 214 9.18 2.99 25.96
N SER A 215 8.99 3.44 24.72
CA SER A 215 7.87 3.02 23.86
C SER A 215 8.19 1.84 22.95
N LEU A 216 9.48 1.56 22.70
CA LEU A 216 9.94 0.54 21.75
C LEU A 216 9.34 -0.85 22.02
N GLY A 217 9.35 -1.31 23.27
CA GLY A 217 8.79 -2.61 23.63
C GLY A 217 7.29 -2.71 23.34
N ARG A 218 6.54 -1.64 23.57
CA ARG A 218 5.10 -1.59 23.27
C ARG A 218 4.85 -1.59 21.76
N SER A 219 5.56 -0.75 21.01
CA SER A 219 5.46 -0.68 19.55
C SER A 219 5.78 -2.04 18.91
N LEU A 220 6.90 -2.67 19.31
CA LEU A 220 7.29 -3.98 18.80
C LEU A 220 6.27 -5.07 19.15
N ASN A 221 5.77 -5.13 20.38
CA ASN A 221 4.78 -6.14 20.77
C ASN A 221 3.48 -6.00 19.96
N THR A 222 3.00 -4.78 19.77
CA THR A 222 1.79 -4.51 18.96
C THR A 222 2.01 -4.92 17.50
N SER A 223 3.15 -4.54 16.92
CA SER A 223 3.50 -4.86 15.53
C SER A 223 3.69 -6.36 15.32
N LEU A 224 4.39 -7.04 16.24
CA LEU A 224 4.59 -8.50 16.15
C LEU A 224 3.28 -9.27 16.27
N THR A 225 2.39 -8.86 17.18
CA THR A 225 1.07 -9.50 17.33
C THR A 225 0.27 -9.41 16.04
N LEU A 226 0.22 -8.22 15.42
CA LEU A 226 -0.45 -8.03 14.15
C LEU A 226 0.26 -8.79 13.02
N PHE A 227 1.59 -8.73 12.97
CA PHE A 227 2.38 -9.44 11.97
C PHE A 227 2.11 -10.96 11.99
N PHE A 228 2.11 -11.60 13.16
CA PHE A 228 1.80 -13.02 13.26
C PHE A 228 0.37 -13.36 12.86
N THR A 229 -0.59 -12.50 13.18
CA THR A 229 -1.98 -12.66 12.73
C THR A 229 -2.08 -12.58 11.20
N LEU A 230 -1.45 -11.59 10.59
CA LEU A 230 -1.41 -11.44 9.13
C LEU A 230 -0.66 -12.59 8.45
N LEU A 231 0.43 -13.06 9.07
CA LEU A 231 1.18 -14.21 8.56
C LEU A 231 0.34 -15.50 8.60
N ALA A 232 -0.39 -15.73 9.68
CA ALA A 232 -1.31 -16.87 9.77
C ALA A 232 -2.39 -16.79 8.67
N LEU A 233 -2.98 -15.61 8.44
CA LEU A 233 -3.93 -15.39 7.35
C LEU A 233 -3.28 -15.58 5.98
N LEU A 234 -2.02 -15.20 5.80
CA LEU A 234 -1.30 -15.39 4.54
C LEU A 234 -1.04 -16.88 4.24
N LEU A 235 -0.75 -17.68 5.28
CA LEU A 235 -0.46 -19.11 5.13
C LEU A 235 -1.73 -19.95 4.94
N PHE A 236 -2.81 -19.61 5.64
CA PHE A 236 -4.04 -20.41 5.68
C PHE A 236 -5.24 -19.74 4.98
N GLY A 237 -5.11 -18.49 4.57
CA GLY A 237 -6.15 -17.74 3.87
C GLY A 237 -6.25 -18.07 2.39
N GLY A 238 -7.31 -17.57 1.75
CA GLY A 238 -7.55 -17.75 0.33
C GLY A 238 -6.62 -16.93 -0.57
N GLN A 239 -6.47 -17.37 -1.82
CA GLN A 239 -5.61 -16.70 -2.83
C GLN A 239 -6.01 -15.23 -3.06
N THR A 240 -7.31 -14.94 -3.02
CA THR A 240 -7.87 -13.60 -3.26
C THR A 240 -7.36 -12.55 -2.26
N LEU A 241 -7.03 -12.95 -1.03
CA LEU A 241 -6.55 -12.05 0.01
C LEU A 241 -5.03 -11.84 0.00
N LYS A 242 -4.27 -12.61 -0.77
CA LYS A 242 -2.80 -12.58 -0.71
C LYS A 242 -2.20 -11.20 -0.95
N ASN A 243 -2.60 -10.52 -2.01
CA ASN A 243 -2.08 -9.19 -2.33
C ASN A 243 -2.41 -8.17 -1.23
N PHE A 244 -3.65 -8.20 -0.71
CA PHE A 244 -4.09 -7.40 0.42
C PHE A 244 -3.23 -7.64 1.67
N LEU A 245 -2.96 -8.92 2.00
CA LEU A 245 -2.15 -9.29 3.17
C LEU A 245 -0.68 -8.87 3.00
N TRP A 246 -0.12 -8.98 1.80
CA TRP A 246 1.23 -8.47 1.54
C TRP A 246 1.34 -6.97 1.74
N VAL A 247 0.36 -6.19 1.29
CA VAL A 247 0.31 -4.74 1.56
C VAL A 247 0.36 -4.47 3.05
N LEU A 248 -0.50 -5.15 3.83
CA LEU A 248 -0.57 -4.98 5.29
C LEU A 248 0.73 -5.38 5.98
N ILE A 249 1.32 -6.52 5.64
CA ILE A 249 2.57 -7.01 6.24
C ILE A 249 3.71 -6.02 6.01
N ILE A 250 3.89 -5.57 4.78
CA ILE A 250 4.92 -4.60 4.41
C ILE A 250 4.64 -3.27 5.14
N GLY A 251 3.40 -2.82 5.12
CA GLY A 251 3.01 -1.56 5.74
C GLY A 251 3.17 -1.53 7.26
N VAL A 252 2.85 -2.62 7.95
CA VAL A 252 3.09 -2.75 9.40
C VAL A 252 4.58 -2.65 9.72
N GLY A 253 5.43 -3.35 8.95
CA GLY A 253 6.89 -3.26 9.14
C GLY A 253 7.43 -1.85 8.89
N VAL A 254 7.00 -1.20 7.81
CA VAL A 254 7.40 0.16 7.46
C VAL A 254 6.90 1.18 8.49
N GLY A 255 5.63 1.09 8.91
CA GLY A 255 5.03 2.01 9.88
C GLY A 255 5.68 1.94 11.26
N THR A 256 6.03 0.72 11.73
CA THR A 256 6.77 0.55 12.99
C THR A 256 8.18 1.17 12.91
N TYR A 257 8.85 1.00 11.79
CA TYR A 257 10.16 1.62 11.57
C TYR A 257 10.05 3.14 11.47
N SER A 258 9.07 3.67 10.74
CA SER A 258 8.98 5.09 10.43
C SER A 258 8.61 5.96 11.63
N SER A 259 7.84 5.45 12.58
CA SER A 259 7.51 6.16 13.82
C SER A 259 8.77 6.52 14.63
N ILE A 260 9.76 5.63 14.63
CA ILE A 260 11.03 5.79 15.35
C ILE A 260 12.07 6.51 14.51
N ALA A 261 12.24 6.09 13.24
CA ALA A 261 13.38 6.52 12.41
C ALA A 261 13.07 7.70 11.48
N ILE A 262 11.80 8.07 11.30
CA ILE A 262 11.40 9.17 10.43
C ILE A 262 10.67 10.26 11.23
N ALA A 263 9.53 9.93 11.88
CA ALA A 263 8.70 10.93 12.56
C ALA A 263 9.45 11.64 13.69
N THR A 264 10.10 10.90 14.57
CA THR A 264 10.80 11.46 15.73
C THR A 264 12.07 12.24 15.33
N PRO A 265 12.99 11.74 14.48
CA PRO A 265 14.12 12.52 14.00
C PRO A 265 13.72 13.77 13.21
N LEU A 266 12.68 13.70 12.39
CA LEU A 266 12.18 14.85 11.64
C LEU A 266 11.71 15.96 12.58
N LEU A 267 10.99 15.60 13.64
CA LEU A 267 10.56 16.54 14.67
C LEU A 267 11.78 17.20 15.36
N LEU A 268 12.83 16.42 15.71
CA LEU A 268 14.05 16.94 16.33
C LEU A 268 14.76 17.94 15.42
N VAL A 269 15.03 17.57 14.16
CA VAL A 269 15.71 18.43 13.18
C VAL A 269 14.93 19.74 12.96
N TRP A 270 13.60 19.66 13.01
CA TRP A 270 12.78 20.86 12.85
C TRP A 270 12.80 21.75 14.09
N GLU A 271 12.76 21.19 15.29
CA GLU A 271 12.74 21.94 16.54
C GLU A 271 14.11 22.61 16.82
N GLU A 272 15.21 21.93 16.51
CA GLU A 272 16.57 22.47 16.63
C GLU A 272 16.89 23.53 15.55
N GLY A 273 15.99 23.77 14.58
CA GLY A 273 16.15 24.78 13.53
C GLY A 273 17.15 24.39 12.42
N ASP A 274 17.64 23.15 12.43
CA ASP A 274 18.60 22.66 11.46
C ASP A 274 18.02 22.48 10.05
N LEU A 275 16.70 22.37 9.89
CA LEU A 275 16.06 22.40 8.57
C LEU A 275 16.43 23.68 7.80
N GLY A 276 16.48 24.84 8.48
CA GLY A 276 16.92 26.09 7.87
C GLY A 276 18.41 26.09 7.48
N ARG A 277 19.26 25.33 8.19
CA ARG A 277 20.68 25.16 7.90
C ARG A 277 20.92 24.19 6.75
N ILE A 278 20.18 23.09 6.68
CA ILE A 278 20.27 22.11 5.58
C ILE A 278 19.94 22.78 4.22
N PHE A 279 18.93 23.65 4.19
CA PHE A 279 18.56 24.41 2.97
C PHE A 279 19.45 25.63 2.73
N LYS A 280 20.06 26.25 3.76
CA LYS A 280 21.00 27.37 3.65
C LYS A 280 22.48 26.97 3.43
N GLY A 281 22.85 25.74 3.72
CA GLY A 281 24.24 25.25 3.73
C GLY A 281 24.88 25.05 2.36
N ARG A 282 24.18 25.32 1.24
CA ARG A 282 24.74 25.19 -0.14
C ARG A 282 25.32 26.46 -0.72
N ASN A 283 25.26 27.61 0.00
CA ASN A 283 25.74 28.89 -0.52
C ASN A 283 26.97 29.49 0.18
N LYS A 284 27.75 28.73 0.94
CA LYS A 284 28.99 29.22 1.59
C LYS A 284 30.26 28.42 1.23
N LEU A 285 30.39 27.97 -0.01
CA LEU A 285 31.64 27.44 -0.56
C LEU A 285 32.02 28.17 -1.86
N SER A 286 32.01 29.48 -1.83
CA SER A 286 32.68 30.30 -2.85
C SER A 286 32.96 31.68 -2.31
N THR A 287 33.94 31.81 -1.42
CA THR A 287 34.82 32.99 -1.26
C THR A 287 35.84 32.68 -0.15
N SER A 288 36.96 32.13 -0.48
CA SER A 288 38.28 32.38 0.06
C SER A 288 39.30 31.69 -0.82
#